data_c3cc3fb48b5d67f394b449ac43ee2e9a
#
_entry.id   c3cc3fb48b5d67f394b449ac43ee2e9a
#
_cell.length_a   1.000
_cell.length_b   1.000
_cell.length_c   1.000
_cell.angle_alpha   90.00
_cell.angle_beta   90.00
_cell.angle_gamma   90.00
#
_symmetry.space_group_name_H-M   'P 1'
#
loop_
_entity.id
_entity.type
_entity.pdbx_description
1 polymer ?
#
loop_
_entity_poly.entity_id
_entity_poly.type
_entity_poly.pdbx_seq_one_letter_code
_entity_poly.pdbx_strand_id
1 'polypeptide(L)'
;VEIDTDTPRLLSTVPYTTLPTDTPANRVYLPCVAGGFAFSEQLSLDGTPSISVGDIEIYNEEGDLDDWLLDVWTNRAVRVYIGDVSWARSDFRLEFSGVVENLTSSSSDRLNIVIGNKLDRLNTPASETVLGGETPNKDRILPIVLGECHNTEPLLTNPSTLEYMLHNGPMERVIEVRDNGVPITSFTANLSTGKITLSKSPAGAI
;
A
#
# COMPACT_ATOMS: atom_id res chain seq x y z
N VAL A 1 21.23 -6.04 -6.24
CA VAL A 1 19.97 -5.69 -5.58
C VAL A 1 20.26 -4.80 -4.39
N GLU A 2 19.50 -3.74 -4.23
CA GLU A 2 19.60 -2.81 -3.12
C GLU A 2 18.23 -2.70 -2.44
N ILE A 3 18.21 -2.82 -1.11
CA ILE A 3 16.98 -2.77 -0.31
C ILE A 3 17.17 -1.78 0.84
N ASP A 4 16.28 -0.80 0.93
CA ASP A 4 16.34 0.27 1.91
C ASP A 4 15.68 -0.16 3.24
N THR A 5 16.29 -1.15 3.92
CA THR A 5 15.96 -1.49 5.30
C THR A 5 16.67 -0.52 6.26
N ASP A 6 16.43 -0.63 7.57
CA ASP A 6 17.07 0.23 8.58
C ASP A 6 18.62 0.20 8.48
N THR A 7 19.16 -0.97 8.14
CA THR A 7 20.55 -1.13 7.65
C THR A 7 20.46 -1.56 6.19
N PRO A 8 20.81 -0.70 5.22
CA PRO A 8 20.66 -1.02 3.80
C PRO A 8 21.29 -2.36 3.43
N ARG A 9 20.51 -3.24 2.78
CA ARG A 9 20.95 -4.55 2.33
C ARG A 9 21.39 -4.45 0.87
N LEU A 10 22.66 -4.77 0.63
CA LEU A 10 23.29 -4.75 -0.69
C LEU A 10 23.60 -6.19 -1.08
N LEU A 11 22.90 -6.71 -2.10
CA LEU A 11 22.94 -8.12 -2.48
C LEU A 11 23.37 -8.27 -3.93
N SER A 12 24.06 -9.33 -4.25
CA SER A 12 24.52 -9.64 -5.61
C SER A 12 24.50 -11.14 -5.89
N THR A 13 24.57 -11.52 -7.15
CA THR A 13 24.71 -12.92 -7.59
C THR A 13 26.15 -13.41 -7.50
N VAL A 14 27.10 -12.50 -7.53
CA VAL A 14 28.55 -12.78 -7.44
C VAL A 14 29.21 -11.72 -6.55
N PRO A 15 30.37 -11.98 -5.96
CA PRO A 15 31.08 -10.99 -5.15
C PRO A 15 31.32 -9.69 -5.93
N TYR A 16 30.83 -8.57 -5.38
CA TYR A 16 31.00 -7.26 -5.98
C TYR A 16 31.27 -6.21 -4.89
N THR A 17 32.24 -5.34 -5.18
CA THR A 17 32.54 -4.18 -4.32
C THR A 17 32.63 -2.94 -5.20
N THR A 18 31.96 -1.86 -4.83
CA THR A 18 32.03 -0.61 -5.57
C THR A 18 33.44 -0.03 -5.54
N LEU A 19 33.83 0.65 -6.61
CA LEU A 19 35.14 1.25 -6.73
C LEU A 19 35.33 2.40 -5.71
N PRO A 20 36.58 2.74 -5.36
CA PRO A 20 36.85 3.92 -4.51
C PRO A 20 36.33 5.23 -5.09
N THR A 21 36.12 5.29 -6.40
CA THR A 21 35.63 6.45 -7.15
C THR A 21 34.11 6.46 -7.29
N ASP A 22 33.45 5.38 -6.93
CA ASP A 22 31.99 5.28 -7.01
C ASP A 22 31.26 6.02 -5.89
N THR A 23 29.99 6.23 -6.08
CA THR A 23 29.11 6.76 -5.04
C THR A 23 27.94 5.78 -4.82
N PRO A 24 27.87 5.11 -3.66
CA PRO A 24 28.83 5.09 -2.53
C PRO A 24 30.11 4.29 -2.83
N ALA A 25 31.25 4.77 -2.33
CA ALA A 25 32.55 4.11 -2.52
C ALA A 25 32.76 2.90 -1.58
N ASN A 26 33.51 1.91 -2.04
CA ASN A 26 33.95 0.76 -1.25
C ASN A 26 32.80 0.01 -0.54
N ARG A 27 31.61 -0.06 -1.15
CA ARG A 27 30.49 -0.84 -0.62
C ARG A 27 30.53 -2.27 -1.10
N VAL A 28 30.47 -3.18 -0.16
CA VAL A 28 30.44 -4.61 -0.42
C VAL A 28 29.01 -5.07 -0.63
N TYR A 29 28.77 -5.82 -1.70
CA TYR A 29 27.51 -6.50 -1.98
C TYR A 29 27.65 -7.97 -1.60
N LEU A 30 26.72 -8.46 -0.77
CA LEU A 30 26.70 -9.83 -0.31
C LEU A 30 26.31 -10.77 -1.46
N PRO A 31 27.14 -11.76 -1.84
CA PRO A 31 26.90 -12.66 -2.96
C PRO A 31 25.96 -13.82 -2.56
N CYS A 32 24.72 -13.48 -2.22
CA CYS A 32 23.73 -14.45 -1.75
C CYS A 32 22.51 -14.60 -2.67
N VAL A 33 22.42 -13.80 -3.75
CA VAL A 33 21.29 -13.91 -4.68
C VAL A 33 21.45 -15.15 -5.55
N ALA A 34 20.44 -16.03 -5.55
CA ALA A 34 20.47 -17.31 -6.27
C ALA A 34 20.40 -17.19 -7.80
N GLY A 35 20.28 -15.98 -8.33
CA GLY A 35 20.21 -15.71 -9.78
C GLY A 35 18.77 -15.83 -10.31
N GLY A 36 18.54 -15.25 -11.51
CA GLY A 36 17.25 -15.44 -12.18
C GLY A 36 16.13 -14.51 -11.67
N PHE A 37 16.33 -13.20 -11.73
CA PHE A 37 15.24 -12.25 -11.59
C PHE A 37 14.44 -12.19 -12.89
N ALA A 38 13.13 -12.37 -12.80
CA ALA A 38 12.21 -12.25 -13.92
C ALA A 38 11.05 -11.31 -13.57
N PHE A 39 10.71 -10.43 -14.49
CA PHE A 39 9.48 -9.66 -14.40
C PHE A 39 8.77 -9.68 -15.76
N SER A 40 7.46 -9.54 -15.76
CA SER A 40 6.67 -9.42 -16.97
C SER A 40 5.69 -8.27 -16.85
N GLU A 41 5.62 -7.47 -17.91
CA GLU A 41 4.62 -6.42 -18.03
C GLU A 41 3.59 -6.86 -19.07
N GLN A 42 2.32 -6.74 -18.71
CA GLN A 42 1.20 -7.06 -19.59
C GLN A 42 0.23 -5.87 -19.62
N LEU A 43 -0.20 -5.55 -20.83
CA LEU A 43 -1.30 -4.61 -21.03
C LEU A 43 -2.53 -5.40 -21.49
N SER A 44 -3.56 -5.41 -20.65
CA SER A 44 -4.83 -6.04 -20.98
C SER A 44 -5.55 -5.28 -22.09
N LEU A 45 -6.45 -5.95 -22.82
CA LEU A 45 -7.23 -5.32 -23.90
C LEU A 45 -8.14 -4.19 -23.43
N ASP A 46 -8.48 -4.17 -22.15
CA ASP A 46 -9.22 -3.09 -21.48
C ASP A 46 -8.34 -1.89 -21.09
N GLY A 47 -7.04 -1.95 -21.41
CA GLY A 47 -6.08 -0.90 -21.10
C GLY A 47 -5.53 -0.96 -19.69
N THR A 48 -5.86 -1.97 -18.89
CA THR A 48 -5.34 -2.13 -17.54
C THR A 48 -3.93 -2.71 -17.58
N PRO A 49 -2.89 -1.98 -17.14
CA PRO A 49 -1.55 -2.52 -17.02
C PRO A 49 -1.46 -3.47 -15.82
N SER A 50 -0.82 -4.61 -16.02
CA SER A 50 -0.43 -5.50 -14.92
C SER A 50 1.06 -5.79 -15.00
N ILE A 51 1.73 -5.73 -13.86
CA ILE A 51 3.14 -6.07 -13.73
C ILE A 51 3.21 -7.27 -12.78
N SER A 52 3.74 -8.38 -13.29
CA SER A 52 4.09 -9.53 -12.48
C SER A 52 5.58 -9.52 -12.22
N VAL A 53 5.96 -9.52 -10.97
CA VAL A 53 7.35 -9.50 -10.52
C VAL A 53 7.64 -10.82 -9.83
N GLY A 54 8.74 -11.47 -10.21
CA GLY A 54 9.21 -12.67 -9.55
C GLY A 54 9.89 -12.35 -8.22
N ASP A 55 9.97 -13.35 -7.37
CA ASP A 55 10.69 -13.24 -6.10
C ASP A 55 12.20 -13.20 -6.31
N ILE A 56 12.91 -12.60 -5.35
CA ILE A 56 14.36 -12.67 -5.28
C ILE A 56 14.73 -13.78 -4.29
N GLU A 57 15.19 -14.90 -4.81
CA GLU A 57 15.67 -15.99 -3.99
C GLU A 57 17.10 -15.72 -3.52
N ILE A 58 17.37 -15.93 -2.24
CA ILE A 58 18.68 -15.76 -1.62
C ILE A 58 19.11 -17.04 -0.91
N TYR A 59 20.39 -17.36 -1.03
CA TYR A 59 21.01 -18.47 -0.30
C TYR A 59 21.16 -18.09 1.18
N ASN A 60 20.76 -19.00 2.05
CA ASN A 60 20.88 -18.90 3.50
C ASN A 60 21.52 -20.18 4.03
N GLU A 61 22.65 -20.56 3.44
CA GLU A 61 23.40 -21.72 3.89
C GLU A 61 23.83 -21.50 5.35
N GLU A 62 23.72 -22.54 6.16
CA GLU A 62 24.05 -22.52 7.59
C GLU A 62 23.18 -21.58 8.47
N GLY A 63 22.15 -20.90 7.92
CA GLY A 63 21.23 -20.04 8.68
C GLY A 63 21.80 -18.66 9.03
N ASP A 64 22.86 -18.22 8.35
CA ASP A 64 23.53 -16.94 8.61
C ASP A 64 22.61 -15.71 8.45
N LEU A 65 21.51 -15.87 7.73
CA LEU A 65 20.55 -14.80 7.46
C LEU A 65 19.21 -14.99 8.22
N ASP A 66 19.12 -15.94 9.14
CA ASP A 66 17.87 -16.21 9.88
C ASP A 66 17.38 -15.00 10.66
N ASP A 67 18.29 -14.20 11.19
CA ASP A 67 17.96 -12.95 11.88
C ASP A 67 17.18 -11.96 11.00
N TRP A 68 17.29 -12.07 9.67
CA TRP A 68 16.55 -11.21 8.76
C TRP A 68 15.04 -11.47 8.80
N LEU A 69 14.61 -12.66 9.19
CA LEU A 69 13.17 -12.97 9.38
C LEU A 69 12.55 -12.20 10.53
N LEU A 70 13.36 -11.63 11.42
CA LEU A 70 12.91 -10.80 12.54
C LEU A 70 12.83 -9.30 12.18
N ASP A 71 13.40 -8.90 11.03
CA ASP A 71 13.40 -7.52 10.56
C ASP A 71 12.08 -7.14 9.88
N VAL A 72 11.81 -5.83 9.81
CA VAL A 72 10.64 -5.31 9.08
C VAL A 72 11.01 -5.06 7.62
N TRP A 73 10.46 -5.88 6.74
CA TRP A 73 10.71 -5.84 5.29
C TRP A 73 9.61 -5.16 4.50
N THR A 74 8.37 -5.24 4.96
CA THR A 74 7.20 -4.72 4.24
C THR A 74 7.34 -3.24 3.93
N ASN A 75 7.03 -2.86 2.69
CA ASN A 75 7.09 -1.50 2.17
C ASN A 75 8.50 -0.88 2.04
N ARG A 76 9.56 -1.65 2.23
CA ARG A 76 10.93 -1.18 1.98
C ARG A 76 11.19 -1.07 0.49
N ALA A 77 11.82 0.01 0.07
CA ALA A 77 12.14 0.20 -1.35
C ALA A 77 13.19 -0.83 -1.79
N VAL A 78 12.97 -1.43 -2.97
CA VAL A 78 13.88 -2.36 -3.61
C VAL A 78 14.24 -1.87 -5.01
N ARG A 79 15.51 -2.00 -5.36
CA ARG A 79 16.06 -1.68 -6.68
C ARG A 79 16.91 -2.85 -7.17
N VAL A 80 16.61 -3.31 -8.37
CA VAL A 80 17.35 -4.38 -9.04
C VAL A 80 18.14 -3.78 -10.19
N TYR A 81 19.42 -4.03 -10.21
CA TYR A 81 20.33 -3.55 -11.23
C TYR A 81 20.99 -4.72 -11.97
N ILE A 82 21.26 -4.51 -13.25
CA ILE A 82 22.05 -5.42 -14.08
C ILE A 82 23.33 -4.72 -14.51
N GLY A 83 24.44 -5.41 -14.41
CA GLY A 83 25.74 -4.91 -14.81
C GLY A 83 26.80 -6.01 -14.75
N ASP A 84 28.02 -5.67 -15.10
CA ASP A 84 29.19 -6.52 -15.03
C ASP A 84 30.05 -6.14 -13.82
N VAL A 85 30.70 -7.11 -13.20
CA VAL A 85 31.55 -6.90 -12.01
C VAL A 85 32.75 -5.97 -12.27
N SER A 86 33.14 -5.82 -13.51
CA SER A 86 34.22 -4.90 -13.92
C SER A 86 33.75 -3.46 -14.13
N TRP A 87 32.43 -3.19 -14.08
CA TRP A 87 31.89 -1.87 -14.32
C TRP A 87 31.88 -1.01 -13.06
N ALA A 88 31.98 0.30 -13.27
CA ALA A 88 31.68 1.26 -12.21
C ALA A 88 30.19 1.15 -11.81
N ARG A 89 29.88 1.48 -10.56
CA ARG A 89 28.49 1.39 -10.08
C ARG A 89 27.52 2.26 -10.91
N SER A 90 27.98 3.37 -11.45
CA SER A 90 27.22 4.29 -12.31
C SER A 90 26.77 3.66 -13.64
N ASP A 91 27.47 2.64 -14.10
CA ASP A 91 27.24 2.01 -15.41
C ASP A 91 26.22 0.87 -15.31
N PHE A 92 25.86 0.46 -14.09
CA PHE A 92 24.79 -0.52 -13.88
C PHE A 92 23.44 0.05 -14.27
N ARG A 93 22.70 -0.73 -15.07
CA ARG A 93 21.35 -0.37 -15.49
C ARG A 93 20.33 -0.75 -14.42
N LEU A 94 19.48 0.21 -14.02
CA LEU A 94 18.31 -0.09 -13.20
C LEU A 94 17.28 -0.84 -14.04
N GLU A 95 16.99 -2.07 -13.66
CA GLU A 95 16.03 -2.94 -14.35
C GLU A 95 14.65 -2.90 -13.69
N PHE A 96 14.63 -2.86 -12.36
CA PHE A 96 13.37 -2.81 -11.62
C PHE A 96 13.49 -1.91 -10.39
N SER A 97 12.40 -1.22 -10.07
CA SER A 97 12.26 -0.43 -8.83
C SER A 97 10.86 -0.62 -8.25
N GLY A 98 10.79 -1.20 -7.09
CA GLY A 98 9.55 -1.57 -6.41
C GLY A 98 9.63 -1.47 -4.90
N VAL A 99 8.82 -2.26 -4.25
CA VAL A 99 8.79 -2.42 -2.79
C VAL A 99 8.89 -3.89 -2.42
N VAL A 100 9.43 -4.15 -1.25
CA VAL A 100 9.37 -5.48 -0.64
C VAL A 100 7.99 -5.66 -0.02
N GLU A 101 7.31 -6.74 -0.35
CA GLU A 101 6.04 -7.12 0.29
C GLU A 101 6.30 -7.95 1.54
N ASN A 102 7.19 -8.92 1.43
CA ASN A 102 7.51 -9.81 2.54
C ASN A 102 8.87 -10.48 2.35
N LEU A 103 9.43 -11.01 3.44
CA LEU A 103 10.52 -11.96 3.43
C LEU A 103 9.99 -13.29 3.99
N THR A 104 10.17 -14.37 3.26
CA THR A 104 9.71 -15.70 3.64
C THR A 104 10.83 -16.72 3.55
N SER A 105 10.77 -17.78 4.34
CA SER A 105 11.64 -18.92 4.19
C SER A 105 11.02 -19.93 3.23
N SER A 106 11.70 -20.25 2.13
CA SER A 106 11.24 -21.26 1.17
C SER A 106 11.76 -22.67 1.53
N SER A 107 12.91 -22.74 2.19
CA SER A 107 13.52 -23.95 2.73
C SER A 107 14.52 -23.57 3.82
N SER A 108 15.14 -24.55 4.47
CA SER A 108 16.11 -24.28 5.54
C SER A 108 17.36 -23.54 5.09
N ASP A 109 17.66 -23.60 3.79
CA ASP A 109 18.85 -23.01 3.17
C ASP A 109 18.52 -21.83 2.23
N ARG A 110 17.26 -21.41 2.17
CA ARG A 110 16.79 -20.37 1.26
C ARG A 110 15.75 -19.45 1.84
N LEU A 111 15.90 -18.17 1.54
CA LEU A 111 14.89 -17.14 1.81
C LEU A 111 14.41 -16.54 0.49
N ASN A 112 13.14 -16.12 0.45
CA ASN A 112 12.53 -15.44 -0.68
C ASN A 112 12.14 -14.01 -0.27
N ILE A 113 12.65 -13.04 -1.00
CA ILE A 113 12.19 -11.66 -0.93
C ILE A 113 11.08 -11.50 -1.96
N VAL A 114 9.84 -11.47 -1.47
CA VAL A 114 8.66 -11.19 -2.29
C VAL A 114 8.63 -9.70 -2.58
N ILE A 115 8.61 -9.35 -3.86
CA ILE A 115 8.63 -7.96 -4.30
C ILE A 115 7.40 -7.61 -5.11
N GLY A 116 6.92 -6.38 -4.91
CA GLY A 116 5.75 -5.84 -5.57
C GLY A 116 6.02 -4.52 -6.27
N ASN A 117 5.03 -4.10 -7.05
CA ASN A 117 5.07 -2.83 -7.75
C ASN A 117 4.85 -1.68 -6.76
N LYS A 118 5.48 -0.54 -7.01
CA LYS A 118 5.17 0.72 -6.29
C LYS A 118 3.71 1.15 -6.40
N LEU A 119 3.02 0.72 -7.46
CA LEU A 119 1.60 0.99 -7.65
C LEU A 119 0.72 0.31 -6.59
N ASP A 120 1.19 -0.76 -5.95
CA ASP A 120 0.47 -1.42 -4.85
C ASP A 120 0.29 -0.48 -3.64
N ARG A 121 1.15 0.53 -3.51
CA ARG A 121 0.97 1.63 -2.54
C ARG A 121 -0.28 2.49 -2.82
N LEU A 122 -0.78 2.50 -4.04
CA LEU A 122 -2.03 3.18 -4.40
C LEU A 122 -3.27 2.42 -3.89
N ASN A 123 -3.12 1.15 -3.54
CA ASN A 123 -4.17 0.34 -2.89
C ASN A 123 -4.35 0.68 -1.40
N THR A 124 -3.74 1.77 -0.93
CA THR A 124 -3.99 2.27 0.42
C THR A 124 -5.41 2.82 0.49
N PRO A 125 -6.21 2.45 1.51
CA PRO A 125 -7.53 3.02 1.69
C PRO A 125 -7.48 4.55 1.68
N ALA A 126 -8.43 5.20 1.02
CA ALA A 126 -8.53 6.66 0.95
C ALA A 126 -8.73 7.30 2.35
N SER A 127 -9.22 6.53 3.30
CA SER A 127 -9.35 6.92 4.70
C SER A 127 -9.15 5.70 5.61
N GLU A 128 -8.38 5.87 6.65
CA GLU A 128 -8.25 4.93 7.77
C GLU A 128 -8.81 5.54 9.07
N THR A 129 -9.27 6.79 9.01
CA THR A 129 -9.82 7.48 10.16
C THR A 129 -11.16 6.89 10.55
N VAL A 130 -11.26 6.40 11.78
CA VAL A 130 -12.50 5.87 12.35
C VAL A 130 -13.29 6.94 13.08
N LEU A 131 -14.59 6.70 13.29
CA LEU A 131 -15.50 7.64 13.97
C LEU A 131 -15.05 7.93 15.41
N GLY A 132 -14.58 6.91 16.12
CA GLY A 132 -14.19 7.01 17.53
C GLY A 132 -15.37 7.26 18.49
N GLY A 133 -15.05 7.67 19.74
CA GLY A 133 -16.06 7.92 20.78
C GLY A 133 -16.69 6.64 21.33
N GLU A 134 -17.87 6.77 21.97
CA GLU A 134 -18.59 5.67 22.61
C GLU A 134 -19.85 5.24 21.85
N THR A 135 -19.92 5.50 20.55
CA THR A 135 -21.06 5.11 19.73
C THR A 135 -20.94 3.66 19.24
N PRO A 136 -22.03 2.98 18.89
CA PRO A 136 -21.99 1.63 18.32
C PRO A 136 -21.13 1.53 17.06
N ASN A 137 -20.96 2.64 16.35
CA ASN A 137 -20.21 2.74 15.09
C ASN A 137 -18.77 3.27 15.26
N LYS A 138 -18.23 3.32 16.46
CA LYS A 138 -16.94 3.93 16.79
C LYS A 138 -15.77 3.43 15.93
N ASP A 139 -15.81 2.17 15.52
CA ASP A 139 -14.75 1.51 14.73
C ASP A 139 -15.01 1.57 13.20
N ARG A 140 -16.09 2.24 12.80
CA ARG A 140 -16.41 2.42 11.38
C ARG A 140 -15.56 3.54 10.78
N ILE A 141 -15.02 3.28 9.59
CA ILE A 141 -14.25 4.27 8.83
C ILE A 141 -15.18 5.41 8.41
N LEU A 142 -14.69 6.65 8.53
CA LEU A 142 -15.42 7.83 8.11
C LEU A 142 -15.62 7.83 6.59
N PRO A 143 -16.85 8.11 6.10
CA PRO A 143 -17.13 8.07 4.67
C PRO A 143 -16.45 9.23 3.93
N ILE A 144 -15.94 8.93 2.75
CA ILE A 144 -15.43 9.92 1.78
C ILE A 144 -16.25 9.78 0.51
N VAL A 145 -16.81 10.90 0.08
CA VAL A 145 -17.62 11.02 -1.15
C VAL A 145 -16.90 12.00 -2.07
N LEU A 146 -16.64 11.61 -3.30
CA LEU A 146 -15.95 12.43 -4.31
C LEU A 146 -16.87 12.61 -5.53
N GLY A 147 -17.15 13.87 -5.85
CA GLY A 147 -18.06 14.22 -6.93
C GLY A 147 -19.54 13.95 -6.60
N GLU A 148 -20.36 13.72 -7.62
CA GLU A 148 -21.78 13.37 -7.45
C GLU A 148 -21.92 11.87 -7.22
N CYS A 149 -22.40 11.49 -6.02
CA CYS A 149 -22.61 10.11 -5.63
C CYS A 149 -24.08 9.83 -5.35
N HIS A 150 -24.55 8.68 -5.80
CA HIS A 150 -25.92 8.21 -5.60
C HIS A 150 -25.93 6.95 -4.72
N ASN A 151 -27.01 6.76 -3.97
CA ASN A 151 -27.24 5.59 -3.10
C ASN A 151 -26.11 5.35 -2.08
N THR A 152 -25.56 6.45 -1.54
CA THR A 152 -24.54 6.39 -0.49
C THR A 152 -25.24 6.13 0.84
N GLU A 153 -24.87 5.05 1.52
CA GLU A 153 -25.36 4.78 2.88
C GLU A 153 -24.59 5.67 3.88
N PRO A 154 -25.29 6.55 4.63
CA PRO A 154 -24.63 7.43 5.57
C PRO A 154 -24.25 6.72 6.87
N LEU A 155 -23.16 7.15 7.50
CA LEU A 155 -22.73 6.62 8.78
C LEU A 155 -23.47 7.32 9.95
N LEU A 156 -24.23 6.57 10.76
CA LEU A 156 -24.84 7.09 11.98
C LEU A 156 -23.74 7.47 12.98
N THR A 157 -23.60 8.77 13.26
CA THR A 157 -22.58 9.30 14.18
C THR A 157 -23.13 9.54 15.58
N ASN A 158 -24.40 9.92 15.70
CA ASN A 158 -25.04 10.12 17.00
C ASN A 158 -26.49 9.59 16.98
N PRO A 159 -26.75 8.46 17.65
CA PRO A 159 -28.10 7.88 17.71
C PRO A 159 -29.12 8.76 18.44
N SER A 160 -28.69 9.54 19.43
CA SER A 160 -29.60 10.36 20.25
C SER A 160 -30.15 11.57 19.48
N THR A 161 -29.37 12.11 18.58
CA THR A 161 -29.75 13.27 17.73
C THR A 161 -30.12 12.88 16.31
N LEU A 162 -30.01 11.59 15.96
CA LEU A 162 -30.20 11.07 14.59
C LEU A 162 -29.28 11.76 13.58
N GLU A 163 -28.02 11.98 14.00
CA GLU A 163 -27.00 12.60 13.16
C GLU A 163 -26.27 11.53 12.35
N TYR A 164 -26.17 11.77 11.05
CA TYR A 164 -25.51 10.91 10.10
C TYR A 164 -24.42 11.66 9.34
N MET A 165 -23.30 11.03 9.09
CA MET A 165 -22.22 11.58 8.27
C MET A 165 -22.29 11.00 6.86
N LEU A 166 -22.30 11.88 5.87
CA LEU A 166 -22.25 11.56 4.44
C LEU A 166 -20.82 11.64 3.90
N HIS A 167 -20.05 12.59 4.44
CA HIS A 167 -18.68 12.83 4.03
C HIS A 167 -17.85 13.37 5.20
N ASN A 168 -16.62 12.94 5.32
CA ASN A 168 -15.69 13.47 6.31
C ASN A 168 -15.07 14.79 5.81
N GLY A 169 -15.83 15.88 5.88
CA GLY A 169 -15.41 17.20 5.44
C GLY A 169 -16.55 18.02 4.83
N PRO A 170 -16.25 19.17 4.24
CA PRO A 170 -17.26 20.03 3.63
C PRO A 170 -17.81 19.43 2.33
N MET A 171 -19.12 19.59 2.12
CA MET A 171 -19.84 19.19 0.91
C MET A 171 -20.44 20.41 0.23
N GLU A 172 -20.66 20.34 -1.07
CA GLU A 172 -21.33 21.40 -1.82
C GLU A 172 -22.83 21.41 -1.54
N ARG A 173 -23.47 20.23 -1.61
CA ARG A 173 -24.92 20.07 -1.39
C ARG A 173 -25.29 18.62 -1.07
N VAL A 174 -26.48 18.45 -0.50
CA VAL A 174 -27.21 17.19 -0.43
C VAL A 174 -28.35 17.26 -1.44
N ILE A 175 -28.36 16.36 -2.42
CA ILE A 175 -29.38 16.38 -3.49
C ILE A 175 -30.69 15.84 -2.97
N GLU A 176 -30.68 14.66 -2.33
CA GLU A 176 -31.84 13.97 -1.83
C GLU A 176 -31.44 13.01 -0.68
N VAL A 177 -32.33 12.87 0.28
CA VAL A 177 -32.21 11.82 1.34
C VAL A 177 -33.43 10.92 1.23
N ARG A 178 -33.22 9.63 1.34
CA ARG A 178 -34.26 8.60 1.26
C ARG A 178 -34.29 7.75 2.53
N ASP A 179 -35.47 7.40 2.97
CA ASP A 179 -35.71 6.41 4.03
C ASP A 179 -36.38 5.19 3.39
N ASN A 180 -35.69 4.07 3.40
CA ASN A 180 -36.16 2.83 2.74
C ASN A 180 -36.59 3.06 1.28
N GLY A 181 -35.82 3.87 0.55
CA GLY A 181 -36.07 4.22 -0.85
C GLY A 181 -37.07 5.36 -1.09
N VAL A 182 -37.76 5.86 -0.06
CA VAL A 182 -38.75 6.95 -0.16
C VAL A 182 -38.07 8.28 0.16
N PRO A 183 -38.17 9.28 -0.72
CA PRO A 183 -37.62 10.62 -0.44
C PRO A 183 -38.23 11.27 0.81
N ILE A 184 -37.34 11.82 1.65
CA ILE A 184 -37.74 12.58 2.85
C ILE A 184 -37.21 14.00 2.76
N THR A 185 -38.01 14.95 3.31
CA THR A 185 -37.65 16.37 3.39
C THR A 185 -37.43 16.87 4.82
N SER A 186 -37.69 16.01 5.80
CA SER A 186 -37.59 16.36 7.23
C SER A 186 -36.18 16.09 7.78
N PHE A 187 -35.18 16.73 7.20
CA PHE A 187 -33.80 16.71 7.66
C PHE A 187 -33.15 18.08 7.60
N THR A 188 -32.05 18.26 8.34
CA THR A 188 -31.19 19.44 8.27
C THR A 188 -29.82 19.02 7.84
N ALA A 189 -29.20 19.70 6.86
CA ALA A 189 -27.86 19.42 6.38
C ALA A 189 -26.86 20.47 6.94
N ASN A 190 -25.75 19.97 7.48
CA ASN A 190 -24.58 20.77 7.80
C ASN A 190 -23.52 20.52 6.75
N LEU A 191 -23.48 21.37 5.73
CA LEU A 191 -22.59 21.21 4.58
C LEU A 191 -21.11 21.41 4.93
N SER A 192 -20.81 22.17 5.98
CA SER A 192 -19.42 22.41 6.39
C SER A 192 -18.77 21.18 7.08
N THR A 193 -19.60 20.31 7.65
CA THR A 193 -19.13 19.10 8.36
C THR A 193 -19.51 17.80 7.66
N GLY A 194 -20.19 17.87 6.51
CA GLY A 194 -20.62 16.70 5.76
C GLY A 194 -21.68 15.84 6.44
N LYS A 195 -22.54 16.44 7.27
CA LYS A 195 -23.51 15.74 8.10
C LYS A 195 -24.95 16.13 7.81
N ILE A 196 -25.85 15.21 8.09
CA ILE A 196 -27.31 15.47 8.13
C ILE A 196 -27.87 15.05 9.48
N THR A 197 -28.94 15.71 9.90
CA THR A 197 -29.72 15.37 11.11
C THR A 197 -31.16 15.14 10.72
N LEU A 198 -31.69 13.97 11.03
CA LEU A 198 -33.08 13.65 10.75
C LEU A 198 -33.98 14.15 11.88
N SER A 199 -35.20 14.63 11.51
CA SER A 199 -36.20 15.08 12.49
C SER A 199 -36.97 13.93 13.13
N LYS A 200 -36.92 12.73 12.53
CA LYS A 200 -37.60 11.52 13.00
C LYS A 200 -36.71 10.31 12.76
N SER A 201 -36.88 9.30 13.62
CA SER A 201 -36.21 7.98 13.41
C SER A 201 -36.60 7.40 12.07
N PRO A 202 -35.64 6.94 11.25
CA PRO A 202 -35.95 6.33 9.97
C PRO A 202 -36.66 4.98 10.16
N ALA A 203 -37.47 4.61 9.17
CA ALA A 203 -38.17 3.32 9.15
C ALA A 203 -37.27 2.17 8.65
N GLY A 204 -36.22 2.50 7.90
CA GLY A 204 -35.29 1.53 7.33
C GLY A 204 -33.93 2.13 7.04
N ALA A 205 -33.28 1.70 5.96
CA ALA A 205 -32.00 2.22 5.53
C ALA A 205 -32.13 3.65 5.00
N ILE A 206 -31.18 4.50 5.36
CA ILE A 206 -31.04 5.87 4.87
C ILE A 206 -30.08 5.88 3.69
#